data_64c2d12f2cfac516746b429d62341e07
#
_entry.id   64c2d12f2cfac516746b429d62341e07
#
_cell.length_a   1.000
_cell.length_b   1.000
_cell.length_c   1.000
_cell.angle_alpha   90.00
_cell.angle_beta   90.00
_cell.angle_gamma   90.00
#
_symmetry.space_group_name_H-M   'P 1'
#
loop_
_entity.id
_entity.type
_entity.pdbx_description
1 polymer ?
#
loop_
_entity_poly.entity_id
_entity_poly.type
_entity_poly.pdbx_seq_one_letter_code
_entity_poly.pdbx_strand_id
1 'polypeptide(L)' 'MERNNSLQPGDIVSGLEPNEHVEVQKVAPFGNKMLIEGVGVSSRRLVKRPLN' A
#
# COMPACT_ATOMS: atom_id res chain seq x y z
N MET A 1 19.24 1.97 12.15
CA MET A 1 18.11 2.37 12.35
C MET A 1 17.08 1.49 11.95
N GLU A 2 16.18 1.38 12.66
CA GLU A 2 15.20 0.54 12.44
C GLU A 2 14.17 1.08 11.64
N ARG A 3 13.61 0.43 10.80
CA ARG A 3 12.57 0.92 10.12
C ARG A 3 11.38 0.39 10.60
N ASN A 4 10.40 1.12 10.67
CA ASN A 4 9.25 0.61 11.13
C ASN A 4 8.60 -0.03 10.04
N ASN A 5 7.83 -1.02 10.24
CA ASN A 5 7.19 -1.75 9.24
C ASN A 5 5.89 -1.16 8.80
N SER A 6 5.58 0.00 9.24
CA SER A 6 4.32 0.64 8.87
C SER A 6 4.46 1.35 7.56
N LEU A 7 3.50 1.18 6.70
CA LEU A 7 3.46 1.94 5.48
C LEU A 7 2.79 3.27 5.75
N GLN A 8 3.19 4.28 5.03
CA GLN A 8 2.65 5.60 5.22
C GLN A 8 2.28 6.18 3.87
N PRO A 9 1.36 7.14 3.86
CA PRO A 9 1.01 7.80 2.62
C PRO A 9 2.25 8.38 1.96
N GLY A 10 2.36 8.18 0.67
CA GLY A 10 3.52 8.63 -0.09
C GLY A 10 4.54 7.53 -0.35
N ASP A 11 4.45 6.42 0.39
CA ASP A 11 5.39 5.33 0.16
C ASP A 11 5.04 4.64 -1.15
N ILE A 12 6.05 4.14 -1.82
CA ILE A 12 5.84 3.39 -3.04
C ILE A 12 6.29 1.97 -2.76
N VAL A 13 5.38 1.03 -2.93
CA VAL A 13 5.64 -0.34 -2.56
C VAL A 13 5.46 -1.26 -3.74
N SER A 14 6.13 -2.39 -3.72
CA SER A 14 5.95 -3.41 -4.73
C SER A 14 5.28 -4.61 -4.08
N GLY A 15 4.68 -5.44 -4.88
CA GLY A 15 4.09 -6.67 -4.38
C GLY A 15 2.59 -6.61 -4.17
N LEU A 16 2.00 -5.45 -4.14
CA LEU A 16 0.55 -5.36 -4.03
C LEU A 16 -0.10 -5.65 -5.37
N GLU A 17 0.55 -5.25 -6.44
CA GLU A 17 0.07 -5.57 -7.77
C GLU A 17 1.20 -6.25 -8.52
N PRO A 18 0.91 -7.24 -9.31
CA PRO A 18 1.96 -8.02 -9.95
C PRO A 18 2.74 -7.26 -11.00
N ASN A 19 2.14 -6.27 -11.62
CA ASN A 19 2.77 -5.62 -12.73
C ASN A 19 3.22 -4.21 -12.50
N GLU A 20 3.06 -3.71 -11.30
CA GLU A 20 3.43 -2.32 -11.06
C GLU A 20 3.58 -2.04 -9.60
N HIS A 21 4.25 -0.97 -9.29
CA HIS A 21 4.34 -0.50 -7.91
C HIS A 21 3.08 0.29 -7.59
N VAL A 22 2.83 0.48 -6.32
CA VAL A 22 1.64 1.20 -5.87
C VAL A 22 2.09 2.31 -4.93
N GLU A 23 1.59 3.49 -5.17
CA GLU A 23 1.86 4.60 -4.28
C GLU A 23 0.78 4.62 -3.22
N VAL A 24 1.15 4.47 -1.98
CA VAL A 24 0.22 4.38 -0.87
C VAL A 24 -0.38 5.75 -0.61
N GLN A 25 -1.69 5.82 -0.50
CA GLN A 25 -2.37 7.06 -0.19
C GLN A 25 -3.03 7.03 1.16
N LYS A 26 -3.39 5.86 1.66
CA LYS A 26 -4.05 5.76 2.92
C LYS A 26 -3.81 4.40 3.51
N VAL A 27 -3.63 4.34 4.81
CA VAL A 27 -3.48 3.09 5.53
C VAL A 27 -4.44 3.14 6.70
N ALA A 28 -5.27 2.13 6.84
CA ALA A 28 -6.27 2.11 7.88
C ALA A 28 -6.36 0.73 8.51
N PRO A 29 -6.74 0.65 9.76
CA PRO A 29 -6.91 -0.65 10.39
C PRO A 29 -8.16 -1.33 9.82
N PHE A 30 -8.10 -2.65 9.72
CA PHE A 30 -9.21 -3.39 9.18
C PHE A 30 -9.21 -4.73 9.87
N GLY A 31 -9.86 -4.84 10.99
CA GLY A 31 -9.83 -6.04 11.81
C GLY A 31 -8.44 -6.26 12.33
N ASN A 32 -7.88 -7.42 12.06
CA ASN A 32 -6.53 -7.73 12.46
C ASN A 32 -5.54 -7.31 11.44
N LYS A 33 -5.95 -6.65 10.37
CA LYS A 33 -5.09 -6.37 9.26
C LYS A 33 -5.03 -4.88 9.01
N MET A 34 -4.18 -4.49 8.11
CA MET A 34 -4.14 -3.10 7.68
C MET A 34 -4.66 -3.07 6.26
N LEU A 35 -5.52 -2.12 5.95
CA LEU A 35 -6.01 -1.97 4.59
C LEU A 35 -5.20 -0.86 3.95
N ILE A 36 -4.57 -1.17 2.84
CA ILE A 36 -3.75 -0.22 2.12
C ILE A 36 -4.53 0.26 0.91
N GLU A 37 -4.66 1.55 0.78
CA GLU A 37 -5.31 2.13 -0.39
C GLU A 37 -4.27 2.97 -1.11
N GLY A 38 -4.18 2.81 -2.39
CA GLY A 38 -3.20 3.54 -3.15
C GLY A 38 -3.55 3.57 -4.62
N VAL A 39 -2.59 3.98 -5.43
CA VAL A 39 -2.77 4.12 -6.85
C VAL A 39 -1.61 3.44 -7.54
N GLY A 40 -1.91 2.63 -8.53
CA GLY A 40 -0.85 2.01 -9.31
C GLY A 40 -0.06 3.07 -10.03
N VAL A 41 1.25 2.97 -9.98
CA VAL A 41 2.12 3.99 -10.53
C VAL A 41 1.98 4.03 -12.04
N SER A 42 1.83 2.88 -12.67
CA SER A 42 1.72 2.83 -14.11
C SER A 42 0.29 2.95 -14.60
N SER A 43 -0.63 2.24 -13.97
CA SER A 43 -1.99 2.20 -14.47
C SER A 43 -2.85 3.33 -13.98
N ARG A 44 -2.45 3.95 -12.89
CA ARG A 44 -3.20 5.00 -12.24
C ARG A 44 -4.53 4.51 -11.74
N ARG A 45 -4.65 3.22 -11.47
CA ARG A 45 -5.88 2.67 -10.95
C ARG A 45 -5.84 2.64 -9.45
N LEU A 46 -6.98 2.76 -8.82
CA LEU A 46 -7.07 2.65 -7.38
C LEU A 46 -6.86 1.21 -6.98
N VAL A 47 -6.10 1.01 -5.92
CA VAL A 47 -5.75 -0.31 -5.43
C VAL A 47 -6.07 -0.36 -3.96
N LYS A 48 -6.78 -1.39 -3.50
CA LYS A 48 -7.03 -1.61 -2.10
C LYS A 48 -6.65 -3.02 -1.79
N ARG A 49 -5.76 -3.19 -0.82
CA ARG A 49 -5.32 -4.54 -0.46
C ARG A 49 -5.16 -4.65 1.04
N PRO A 50 -5.62 -5.72 1.64
CA PRO A 50 -5.38 -5.94 3.05
C PRO A 50 -4.02 -6.59 3.24
N LEU A 51 -3.32 -6.19 4.28
CA LEU A 51 -2.06 -6.79 4.63
C LEU A 51 -2.11 -7.24 6.07
N ASN A 52 -1.49 -8.36 6.33
CA ASN A 52 -1.42 -8.87 7.69
C ASN A 52 -0.34 -8.19 8.48
#